data_6eb99c1ae32357571d725bf859520af4
#
_entry.id   6eb99c1ae32357571d725bf859520af4
#
_cell.length_a   1.000
_cell.length_b   1.000
_cell.length_c   1.000
_cell.angle_alpha   90.00
_cell.angle_beta   90.00
_cell.angle_gamma   90.00
#
_symmetry.space_group_name_H-M   'P 1'
#
loop_
_entity.id
_entity.type
_entity.pdbx_description
1 polymer ?
#
loop_
_entity_poly.entity_id
_entity_poly.type
_entity_poly.pdbx_seq_one_letter_code
_entity_poly.pdbx_strand_id
1 'polypeptide(L)'
;MKTAKKILSVILSVVLAVAVFGVCASAEGTASGNESMEVTISTDKSEYAPGDTVTVHVSIKTNYNMTAFRFPILFDTEVFEIPNLISLTALNTTKAQGNLVANSTNDGKFIPEGYDAETYSCILVQWTATVSNSALGCLNLPDGEESFTFNVKAKTSAAGKTGTFLIPPEYTGFYYQAIQTPTDATTIYQIDPANLTMNFVPASVNVVGETADLVPNAAYDSNAVVDKTNMFVYGFDTGMLTSADIRKKVAASGGGSLKITPTEYGVGSGTKIDVLVGDEIVKTYSVVVFGDVNGDATLENVDAGNILAVGSLIGSFDDPAVRYAADVTGDGAIDVVDSGRVLSVVSLVDTLDQVKPY
;
A
#
# COMPACT_ATOMS: atom_id res chain seq x y z
N MET A 1 -1.51 -29.85 19.41
CA MET A 1 -1.05 -30.26 18.06
C MET A 1 -0.60 -29.14 17.11
N LYS A 2 -1.05 -27.90 17.25
CA LYS A 2 -0.60 -26.78 16.40
C LYS A 2 0.80 -26.25 16.73
N THR A 3 1.23 -26.31 17.99
CA THR A 3 2.52 -25.81 18.47
C THR A 3 3.70 -26.70 18.05
N ALA A 4 3.51 -28.03 18.03
CA ALA A 4 4.55 -28.98 17.64
C ALA A 4 4.94 -28.90 16.14
N LYS A 5 3.99 -28.51 15.25
CA LYS A 5 4.28 -28.32 13.82
C LYS A 5 5.09 -27.07 13.52
N LYS A 6 4.94 -25.99 14.32
CA LYS A 6 5.73 -24.76 14.18
C LYS A 6 7.20 -24.96 14.57
N ILE A 7 7.45 -25.71 15.63
CA ILE A 7 8.80 -26.03 16.10
C ILE A 7 9.54 -26.91 15.08
N LEU A 8 8.84 -27.86 14.44
CA LEU A 8 9.45 -28.76 13.46
C LEU A 8 9.84 -28.06 12.15
N SER A 9 9.10 -27.02 11.73
CA SER A 9 9.41 -26.23 10.53
C SER A 9 10.63 -25.33 10.73
N VAL A 10 10.80 -24.76 11.90
CA VAL A 10 11.97 -23.95 12.26
C VAL A 10 13.21 -24.83 12.40
N ILE A 11 13.08 -26.02 13.01
CA ILE A 11 14.17 -26.98 13.14
C ILE A 11 14.61 -27.52 11.77
N LEU A 12 13.67 -27.75 10.84
CA LEU A 12 14.01 -28.27 9.50
C LEU A 12 14.75 -27.25 8.64
N SER A 13 14.43 -25.95 8.75
CA SER A 13 15.18 -24.89 8.04
C SER A 13 16.56 -24.63 8.66
N VAL A 14 16.71 -24.81 9.96
CA VAL A 14 18.01 -24.73 10.65
C VAL A 14 18.87 -25.97 10.32
N VAL A 15 18.27 -27.16 10.25
CA VAL A 15 18.99 -28.39 9.89
C VAL A 15 19.45 -28.41 8.45
N LEU A 16 18.72 -27.78 7.49
CA LEU A 16 19.16 -27.71 6.11
C LEU A 16 20.32 -26.71 5.92
N ALA A 17 20.38 -25.63 6.71
CA ALA A 17 21.53 -24.71 6.72
C ALA A 17 22.78 -25.34 7.39
N VAL A 18 22.57 -26.16 8.43
CA VAL A 18 23.68 -26.88 9.11
C VAL A 18 24.20 -28.05 8.29
N ALA A 19 23.38 -28.68 7.45
CA ALA A 19 23.82 -29.82 6.63
C ALA A 19 24.80 -29.45 5.49
N VAL A 20 24.84 -28.17 5.07
CA VAL A 20 25.84 -27.69 4.10
C VAL A 20 27.19 -27.35 4.78
N PHE A 21 27.18 -27.13 6.09
CA PHE A 21 28.40 -26.83 6.88
C PHE A 21 29.03 -28.04 7.58
N GLY A 22 28.53 -29.24 7.33
CA GLY A 22 28.90 -30.46 8.06
C GLY A 22 30.26 -31.07 7.69
N VAL A 23 31.14 -30.44 6.94
CA VAL A 23 32.45 -30.99 6.55
C VAL A 23 33.56 -29.93 6.59
N CYS A 24 33.61 -29.12 7.61
CA CYS A 24 34.84 -28.37 7.93
C CYS A 24 35.15 -28.58 9.41
N ALA A 25 35.96 -29.58 9.70
CA ALA A 25 36.46 -29.78 11.04
C ALA A 25 37.41 -28.65 11.42
N SER A 26 37.01 -27.88 12.34
CA SER A 26 37.65 -27.15 13.43
C SER A 26 39.17 -26.93 13.39
N ALA A 27 39.56 -25.72 13.04
CA ALA A 27 40.50 -24.99 13.89
C ALA A 27 39.68 -23.88 14.56
N GLU A 28 39.55 -23.87 15.89
CA GLU A 28 38.88 -22.81 16.63
C GLU A 28 39.71 -21.52 16.49
N GLY A 29 39.32 -20.65 15.54
CA GLY A 29 39.74 -19.25 15.54
C GLY A 29 39.14 -18.58 16.76
N THR A 30 39.89 -17.70 17.42
CA THR A 30 39.40 -16.99 18.59
C THR A 30 38.85 -15.63 18.15
N ALA A 31 37.59 -15.33 18.51
CA ALA A 31 37.04 -13.99 18.37
C ALA A 31 37.87 -13.01 19.20
N SER A 32 38.06 -11.78 18.69
CA SER A 32 38.86 -10.75 19.37
C SER A 32 38.08 -10.14 20.56
N GLY A 33 36.76 -10.30 20.57
CA GLY A 33 35.85 -9.67 21.54
C GLY A 33 35.57 -8.20 21.28
N ASN A 34 36.01 -7.68 20.13
CA ASN A 34 35.77 -6.29 19.70
C ASN A 34 35.04 -6.23 18.34
N GLU A 35 34.44 -7.31 17.94
CA GLU A 35 33.70 -7.39 16.68
C GLU A 35 32.48 -6.48 16.73
N SER A 36 32.24 -5.77 15.63
CA SER A 36 31.11 -4.85 15.51
C SER A 36 30.47 -4.92 14.13
N MET A 37 29.13 -4.73 14.13
CA MET A 37 28.33 -4.63 12.94
C MET A 37 27.37 -3.45 13.09
N GLU A 38 27.33 -2.60 12.08
CA GLU A 38 26.32 -1.56 11.93
C GLU A 38 25.54 -1.78 10.64
N VAL A 39 24.23 -1.70 10.71
CA VAL A 39 23.35 -1.71 9.54
C VAL A 39 22.56 -0.43 9.53
N THR A 40 22.77 0.39 8.51
CA THR A 40 22.06 1.64 8.31
C THR A 40 21.06 1.47 7.19
N ILE A 41 19.79 1.79 7.48
CA ILE A 41 18.74 1.89 6.49
C ILE A 41 18.57 3.36 6.14
N SER A 42 18.45 3.66 4.86
CA SER A 42 18.16 5.00 4.35
C SER A 42 17.24 4.92 3.13
N THR A 43 16.74 6.05 2.68
CA THR A 43 15.92 6.15 1.48
C THR A 43 16.48 7.25 0.58
N ASP A 44 16.19 7.20 -0.73
CA ASP A 44 16.64 8.20 -1.70
C ASP A 44 16.04 9.60 -1.44
N LYS A 45 14.91 9.68 -0.72
CA LYS A 45 14.28 10.92 -0.27
C LYS A 45 13.70 10.73 1.14
N SER A 46 13.43 11.84 1.83
CA SER A 46 12.71 11.86 3.11
C SER A 46 11.20 12.07 2.95
N GLU A 47 10.75 12.51 1.77
CA GLU A 47 9.36 12.82 1.46
C GLU A 47 8.93 12.21 0.13
N TYR A 48 7.76 11.60 0.10
CA TYR A 48 7.16 10.95 -1.08
C TYR A 48 5.69 11.33 -1.20
N ALA A 49 5.18 11.35 -2.43
CA ALA A 49 3.74 11.44 -2.65
C ALA A 49 3.06 10.07 -2.43
N PRO A 50 1.74 10.05 -2.12
CA PRO A 50 0.96 8.82 -2.14
C PRO A 50 1.09 8.10 -3.49
N GLY A 51 1.39 6.80 -3.47
CA GLY A 51 1.60 5.99 -4.67
C GLY A 51 3.02 5.97 -5.22
N ASP A 52 3.95 6.78 -4.68
CA ASP A 52 5.34 6.79 -5.11
C ASP A 52 6.07 5.48 -4.76
N THR A 53 7.05 5.15 -5.57
CA THR A 53 8.03 4.11 -5.24
C THR A 53 9.10 4.69 -4.33
N VAL A 54 9.32 4.03 -3.20
CA VAL A 54 10.37 4.32 -2.22
C VAL A 54 11.51 3.35 -2.44
N THR A 55 12.68 3.86 -2.79
CA THR A 55 13.91 3.07 -2.86
C THR A 55 14.56 3.05 -1.48
N VAL A 56 14.70 1.86 -0.92
CA VAL A 56 15.32 1.64 0.37
C VAL A 56 16.74 1.13 0.15
N HIS A 57 17.69 1.81 0.77
CA HIS A 57 19.12 1.52 0.73
C HIS A 57 19.56 0.90 2.05
N VAL A 58 20.31 -0.18 1.99
CA VAL A 58 20.85 -0.85 3.18
C VAL A 58 22.37 -0.89 3.07
N SER A 59 23.02 -0.19 4.00
CA SER A 59 24.47 -0.16 4.14
C SER A 59 24.91 -0.98 5.35
N ILE A 60 25.93 -1.80 5.17
CA ILE A 60 26.50 -2.63 6.23
C ILE A 60 27.94 -2.20 6.46
N LYS A 61 28.29 -2.03 7.74
CA LYS A 61 29.66 -1.79 8.21
C LYS A 61 30.05 -2.89 9.18
N THR A 62 31.24 -3.49 8.97
CA THR A 62 31.77 -4.52 9.85
C THR A 62 33.28 -4.33 10.03
N ASN A 63 33.80 -4.69 11.20
CA ASN A 63 35.25 -4.74 11.46
C ASN A 63 35.80 -6.17 11.47
N TYR A 64 35.03 -7.13 10.97
CA TYR A 64 35.42 -8.53 10.88
C TYR A 64 34.98 -9.15 9.55
N ASN A 65 35.53 -10.31 9.20
CA ASN A 65 35.21 -11.03 7.97
C ASN A 65 33.94 -11.88 8.16
N MET A 66 32.77 -11.29 7.99
CA MET A 66 31.48 -11.95 8.16
C MET A 66 31.22 -12.95 7.03
N THR A 67 30.76 -14.16 7.34
CA THR A 67 30.47 -15.21 6.36
C THR A 67 28.98 -15.39 6.08
N ALA A 68 28.12 -14.86 6.91
CA ALA A 68 26.68 -14.88 6.71
C ALA A 68 25.99 -13.79 7.53
N PHE A 69 24.88 -13.28 7.02
CA PHE A 69 23.93 -12.53 7.82
C PHE A 69 22.50 -12.93 7.46
N ARG A 70 21.60 -12.71 8.41
CA ARG A 70 20.17 -12.82 8.22
C ARG A 70 19.46 -11.90 9.20
N PHE A 71 18.65 -10.98 8.69
CA PHE A 71 17.84 -10.10 9.53
C PHE A 71 16.52 -9.72 8.83
N PRO A 72 15.46 -9.49 9.63
CA PRO A 72 14.22 -8.91 9.12
C PRO A 72 14.35 -7.40 9.03
N ILE A 73 13.85 -6.84 7.93
CA ILE A 73 13.57 -5.41 7.84
C ILE A 73 12.06 -5.26 7.98
N LEU A 74 11.63 -4.65 9.07
CA LEU A 74 10.23 -4.34 9.32
C LEU A 74 9.88 -2.97 8.76
N PHE A 75 8.63 -2.81 8.33
CA PHE A 75 8.09 -1.54 7.86
C PHE A 75 6.58 -1.48 8.11
N ASP A 76 6.09 -0.24 8.26
CA ASP A 76 4.69 0.03 8.61
C ASP A 76 3.71 -0.39 7.50
N THR A 77 2.80 -1.30 7.81
CA THR A 77 1.77 -1.79 6.87
C THR A 77 0.75 -0.73 6.50
N GLU A 78 0.52 0.27 7.34
CA GLU A 78 -0.38 1.39 7.04
C GLU A 78 0.20 2.39 6.04
N VAL A 79 1.53 2.39 5.87
CA VAL A 79 2.23 3.38 5.03
C VAL A 79 2.74 2.74 3.75
N PHE A 80 3.26 1.52 3.82
CA PHE A 80 3.90 0.86 2.68
C PHE A 80 3.22 -0.44 2.29
N GLU A 81 3.30 -0.74 1.00
CA GLU A 81 2.98 -2.05 0.45
C GLU A 81 4.21 -2.66 -0.21
N ILE A 82 4.36 -3.98 -0.07
CA ILE A 82 5.41 -4.74 -0.73
C ILE A 82 4.89 -5.23 -2.08
N PRO A 83 5.64 -5.08 -3.16
CA PRO A 83 5.38 -5.81 -4.38
C PRO A 83 5.48 -7.33 -4.13
N ASN A 84 4.63 -8.11 -4.80
CA ASN A 84 4.58 -9.57 -4.67
C ASN A 84 5.92 -10.27 -4.91
N LEU A 85 6.85 -9.59 -5.56
CA LEU A 85 8.22 -10.06 -5.81
C LEU A 85 9.20 -8.96 -5.43
N ILE A 86 10.05 -9.20 -4.43
CA ILE A 86 11.14 -8.28 -4.08
C ILE A 86 12.34 -8.62 -4.95
N SER A 87 12.76 -7.63 -5.74
CA SER A 87 14.04 -7.68 -6.43
C SER A 87 15.05 -6.91 -5.60
N LEU A 88 16.06 -7.60 -5.09
CA LEU A 88 17.23 -6.96 -4.48
C LEU A 88 18.21 -6.58 -5.57
N THR A 89 18.63 -5.32 -5.58
CA THR A 89 19.78 -4.90 -6.36
C THR A 89 20.98 -4.91 -5.43
N ALA A 90 21.86 -5.89 -5.59
CA ALA A 90 23.10 -5.97 -4.84
C ALA A 90 24.19 -5.15 -5.55
N LEU A 91 24.76 -4.19 -4.84
CA LEU A 91 25.74 -3.27 -5.43
C LEU A 91 27.17 -3.78 -5.40
N ASN A 92 27.49 -4.78 -4.61
CA ASN A 92 28.86 -5.25 -4.42
C ASN A 92 29.02 -6.77 -4.41
N THR A 93 28.32 -7.47 -5.31
CA THR A 93 28.41 -8.94 -5.44
C THR A 93 29.77 -9.42 -5.91
N THR A 94 30.60 -8.56 -6.51
CA THR A 94 31.94 -8.93 -7.01
C THR A 94 33.01 -9.00 -5.92
N LYS A 95 32.80 -8.33 -4.77
CA LYS A 95 33.75 -8.38 -3.64
C LYS A 95 33.43 -9.52 -2.67
N ALA A 96 32.19 -9.95 -2.60
CA ALA A 96 31.76 -11.00 -1.70
C ALA A 96 31.24 -12.19 -2.51
N GLN A 97 32.01 -13.28 -2.55
CA GLN A 97 31.51 -14.54 -3.10
C GLN A 97 30.41 -15.09 -2.18
N GLY A 98 29.16 -14.80 -2.51
CA GLY A 98 28.02 -15.20 -1.72
C GLY A 98 26.68 -15.01 -2.45
N ASN A 99 25.64 -15.57 -1.90
CA ASN A 99 24.27 -15.47 -2.39
C ASN A 99 23.45 -14.56 -1.49
N LEU A 100 22.90 -13.49 -2.07
CA LEU A 100 21.94 -12.60 -1.43
C LEU A 100 20.53 -12.98 -1.88
N VAL A 101 19.64 -13.22 -0.94
CA VAL A 101 18.22 -13.52 -1.18
C VAL A 101 17.34 -12.72 -0.24
N ALA A 102 16.15 -12.38 -0.70
CA ALA A 102 15.10 -11.81 0.12
C ALA A 102 13.82 -12.64 0.00
N ASN A 103 13.14 -12.77 1.11
CA ASN A 103 11.80 -13.34 1.18
C ASN A 103 10.88 -12.30 1.81
N SER A 104 9.83 -11.91 1.10
CA SER A 104 8.76 -11.11 1.67
C SER A 104 7.61 -12.02 2.07
N THR A 105 7.00 -11.75 3.19
CA THR A 105 5.72 -12.35 3.54
C THR A 105 4.82 -11.32 4.19
N ASN A 106 3.62 -11.20 3.62
CA ASN A 106 2.54 -10.42 4.23
C ASN A 106 1.77 -11.24 5.28
N ASP A 107 2.22 -12.49 5.57
CA ASP A 107 1.52 -13.43 6.47
C ASP A 107 2.09 -13.44 7.90
N GLY A 108 2.94 -12.48 8.24
CA GLY A 108 3.53 -12.32 9.57
C GLY A 108 4.54 -13.41 9.97
N LYS A 109 4.90 -14.34 9.08
CA LYS A 109 5.75 -15.50 9.43
C LYS A 109 7.15 -15.15 9.91
N PHE A 110 7.68 -13.99 9.49
CA PHE A 110 9.05 -13.57 9.82
C PHE A 110 9.07 -12.35 10.74
N ILE A 111 7.91 -11.95 11.28
CA ILE A 111 7.87 -10.88 12.25
C ILE A 111 8.34 -11.43 13.60
N PRO A 112 9.38 -10.83 14.20
CA PRO A 112 9.93 -11.26 15.48
C PRO A 112 8.93 -11.12 16.62
N GLU A 113 9.14 -11.89 17.69
CA GLU A 113 8.38 -11.75 18.93
C GLU A 113 8.52 -10.31 19.48
N GLY A 114 7.42 -9.72 19.91
CA GLY A 114 7.36 -8.35 20.39
C GLY A 114 6.90 -7.33 19.33
N TYR A 115 6.79 -7.72 18.06
CA TYR A 115 6.25 -6.90 16.99
C TYR A 115 4.92 -7.45 16.50
N ASP A 116 3.98 -6.56 16.19
CA ASP A 116 2.64 -6.91 15.77
C ASP A 116 2.56 -7.05 14.24
N ALA A 117 2.01 -8.17 13.77
CA ALA A 117 1.81 -8.46 12.36
C ALA A 117 0.70 -7.63 11.69
N GLU A 118 -0.16 -6.95 12.46
CA GLU A 118 -1.13 -6.01 11.90
C GLU A 118 -0.47 -4.65 11.60
N THR A 119 0.51 -4.28 12.44
CA THR A 119 1.25 -3.01 12.30
C THR A 119 2.42 -3.12 11.33
N TYR A 120 3.13 -4.24 11.31
CA TYR A 120 4.36 -4.41 10.54
C TYR A 120 4.26 -5.53 9.51
N SER A 121 4.83 -5.30 8.34
CA SER A 121 5.26 -6.32 7.39
C SER A 121 6.76 -6.50 7.45
N CYS A 122 7.27 -7.59 6.87
CA CYS A 122 8.67 -7.97 6.98
C CYS A 122 9.26 -8.38 5.63
N ILE A 123 10.46 -7.90 5.37
CA ILE A 123 11.37 -8.45 4.37
C ILE A 123 12.50 -9.18 5.12
N LEU A 124 12.57 -10.50 5.00
CA LEU A 124 13.68 -11.26 5.53
C LEU A 124 14.80 -11.31 4.50
N VAL A 125 15.90 -10.65 4.80
CA VAL A 125 17.10 -10.64 3.95
C VAL A 125 18.14 -11.60 4.51
N GLN A 126 18.74 -12.38 3.64
CA GLN A 126 19.83 -13.31 3.99
C GLN A 126 20.94 -13.25 2.95
N TRP A 127 22.16 -13.19 3.41
CA TRP A 127 23.35 -13.43 2.61
C TRP A 127 24.17 -14.57 3.21
N THR A 128 24.73 -15.42 2.36
CA THR A 128 25.59 -16.53 2.78
C THR A 128 26.77 -16.64 1.82
N ALA A 129 27.95 -16.71 2.37
CA ALA A 129 29.19 -16.88 1.62
C ALA A 129 29.19 -18.21 0.84
N THR A 130 29.85 -18.22 -0.30
CA THR A 130 30.11 -19.42 -1.10
C THR A 130 31.59 -19.79 -1.07
N VAL A 131 31.89 -21.06 -1.17
CA VAL A 131 33.27 -21.58 -1.29
C VAL A 131 33.64 -21.63 -2.78
N SER A 132 34.78 -21.06 -3.12
CA SER A 132 35.36 -21.15 -4.45
C SER A 132 36.87 -21.37 -4.36
N ASN A 133 37.38 -22.41 -5.03
CA ASN A 133 38.80 -22.76 -5.01
C ASN A 133 39.41 -22.86 -3.60
N SER A 134 38.72 -23.49 -2.67
CA SER A 134 39.10 -23.64 -1.25
C SER A 134 39.16 -22.33 -0.45
N ALA A 135 38.65 -21.22 -1.00
CA ALA A 135 38.46 -19.96 -0.28
C ALA A 135 36.95 -19.77 0.02
N LEU A 136 36.63 -19.38 1.24
CA LEU A 136 35.28 -18.96 1.62
C LEU A 136 35.14 -17.45 1.38
N GLY A 137 34.07 -17.05 0.73
CA GLY A 137 33.71 -15.65 0.61
C GLY A 137 33.46 -15.03 1.98
N CYS A 138 33.71 -13.73 2.10
CA CYS A 138 33.36 -12.97 3.31
C CYS A 138 33.01 -11.52 2.96
N LEU A 139 32.26 -10.88 3.85
CA LEU A 139 32.05 -9.45 3.84
C LEU A 139 32.92 -8.81 4.92
N ASN A 140 33.81 -7.93 4.50
CA ASN A 140 34.56 -7.04 5.38
C ASN A 140 34.39 -5.62 4.85
N LEU A 141 33.60 -4.82 5.54
CA LEU A 141 33.13 -3.51 5.11
C LEU A 141 33.48 -2.46 6.17
N PRO A 142 34.77 -2.17 6.40
CA PRO A 142 35.22 -1.33 7.53
C PRO A 142 34.76 0.12 7.41
N ASP A 143 34.57 0.62 6.18
CA ASP A 143 34.16 2.00 5.91
C ASP A 143 32.65 2.16 5.79
N GLY A 144 31.91 1.04 5.78
CA GLY A 144 30.49 0.99 5.47
C GLY A 144 30.24 1.14 3.96
N GLU A 145 29.53 0.19 3.37
CA GLU A 145 29.20 0.25 1.95
C GLU A 145 27.69 -0.04 1.78
N GLU A 146 27.07 0.61 0.79
CA GLU A 146 25.74 0.22 0.34
C GLU A 146 25.79 -1.22 -0.17
N SER A 147 25.08 -2.10 0.52
CA SER A 147 25.14 -3.53 0.29
C SER A 147 24.06 -4.03 -0.62
N PHE A 148 22.87 -3.46 -0.52
CA PHE A 148 21.74 -3.75 -1.40
C PHE A 148 20.67 -2.67 -1.31
N THR A 149 19.82 -2.65 -2.32
CA THR A 149 18.58 -1.83 -2.35
C THR A 149 17.37 -2.68 -2.67
N PHE A 150 16.21 -2.20 -2.28
CA PHE A 150 14.91 -2.74 -2.69
C PHE A 150 13.87 -1.63 -2.77
N ASN A 151 12.77 -1.91 -3.46
CA ASN A 151 11.68 -0.96 -3.63
C ASN A 151 10.42 -1.42 -2.89
N VAL A 152 9.75 -0.47 -2.26
CA VAL A 152 8.38 -0.60 -1.77
C VAL A 152 7.55 0.54 -2.33
N LYS A 153 6.23 0.48 -2.21
CA LYS A 153 5.34 1.55 -2.66
C LYS A 153 4.71 2.24 -1.45
N ALA A 154 4.75 3.57 -1.41
CA ALA A 154 3.94 4.33 -0.48
C ALA A 154 2.47 4.15 -0.83
N LYS A 155 1.63 3.72 0.12
CA LYS A 155 0.21 3.53 -0.12
C LYS A 155 -0.47 4.85 -0.48
N THR A 156 -1.46 4.76 -1.35
CA THR A 156 -2.27 5.93 -1.74
C THR A 156 -3.05 6.50 -0.56
N SER A 157 -3.39 5.66 0.42
CA SER A 157 -4.04 6.05 1.69
C SER A 157 -3.09 6.60 2.76
N ALA A 158 -1.78 6.67 2.47
CA ALA A 158 -0.77 7.05 3.46
C ALA A 158 -0.49 8.56 3.54
N ALA A 159 -1.21 9.38 2.79
CA ALA A 159 -1.07 10.85 2.83
C ALA A 159 -1.08 11.39 4.27
N GLY A 160 -0.10 12.20 4.61
CA GLY A 160 0.07 12.78 5.94
C GLY A 160 0.62 11.81 7.01
N LYS A 161 0.96 10.57 6.65
CA LYS A 161 1.54 9.58 7.57
C LYS A 161 3.06 9.55 7.46
N THR A 162 3.70 9.13 8.54
CA THR A 162 5.13 8.80 8.59
C THR A 162 5.26 7.30 8.74
N GLY A 163 6.10 6.68 7.93
CA GLY A 163 6.43 5.27 8.02
C GLY A 163 7.90 5.05 8.31
N THR A 164 8.23 3.90 8.88
CA THR A 164 9.56 3.56 9.34
C THR A 164 10.01 2.24 8.75
N PHE A 165 11.31 2.14 8.44
CA PHE A 165 12.01 0.89 8.16
C PHE A 165 12.99 0.63 9.30
N LEU A 166 12.92 -0.53 9.93
CA LEU A 166 13.77 -0.85 11.07
C LEU A 166 14.17 -2.34 11.09
N ILE A 167 15.29 -2.63 11.76
CA ILE A 167 15.68 -3.99 12.16
C ILE A 167 15.50 -4.03 13.68
N PRO A 168 14.74 -5.01 14.24
CA PRO A 168 14.59 -5.16 15.67
C PRO A 168 15.94 -5.34 16.37
N PRO A 169 16.26 -4.51 17.40
CA PRO A 169 17.58 -4.57 18.07
C PRO A 169 17.86 -5.91 18.74
N GLU A 170 16.81 -6.63 19.17
CA GLU A 170 16.92 -7.92 19.85
C GLU A 170 17.10 -9.08 18.86
N TYR A 171 17.02 -8.82 17.56
CA TYR A 171 17.10 -9.90 16.56
C TYR A 171 18.52 -10.42 16.45
N THR A 172 18.71 -11.66 16.86
CA THR A 172 19.97 -12.39 16.72
C THR A 172 19.95 -13.23 15.45
N GLY A 173 20.53 -12.75 14.36
CA GLY A 173 20.64 -13.45 13.08
C GLY A 173 21.91 -14.29 12.98
N PHE A 174 22.33 -14.60 11.74
CA PHE A 174 23.54 -15.41 11.46
C PHE A 174 24.84 -14.59 11.34
N TYR A 175 24.88 -13.35 11.82
CA TYR A 175 26.02 -12.44 11.67
C TYR A 175 27.16 -12.68 12.66
N TYR A 176 27.11 -13.73 13.43
CA TYR A 176 28.14 -14.11 14.40
C TYR A 176 29.16 -15.14 13.87
N GLN A 177 29.07 -15.52 12.58
CA GLN A 177 30.08 -16.38 11.95
C GLN A 177 31.10 -15.57 11.17
N ALA A 178 32.36 -15.88 11.34
CA ALA A 178 33.45 -15.18 10.72
C ALA A 178 34.61 -16.10 10.34
N ILE A 179 35.50 -15.61 9.45
CA ILE A 179 36.79 -16.25 9.14
C ILE A 179 37.93 -15.26 9.41
N GLN A 180 39.10 -15.75 9.82
CA GLN A 180 40.24 -14.88 10.08
C GLN A 180 40.84 -14.33 8.79
N THR A 181 41.01 -15.17 7.78
CA THR A 181 41.54 -14.77 6.49
C THR A 181 40.64 -15.24 5.35
N PRO A 182 40.37 -14.43 4.34
CA PRO A 182 39.51 -14.80 3.20
C PRO A 182 40.01 -16.00 2.38
N THR A 183 41.30 -16.34 2.49
CA THR A 183 41.95 -17.45 1.76
C THR A 183 41.92 -18.77 2.52
N ASP A 184 41.53 -18.77 3.77
CA ASP A 184 41.46 -19.97 4.62
C ASP A 184 40.03 -20.31 4.99
N ALA A 185 39.37 -21.13 4.17
CA ALA A 185 38.00 -21.61 4.41
C ALA A 185 37.91 -22.61 5.59
N THR A 186 39.03 -23.02 6.17
CA THR A 186 39.06 -24.03 7.24
C THR A 186 38.99 -23.42 8.64
N THR A 187 39.28 -22.11 8.77
CA THR A 187 39.33 -21.43 10.06
C THR A 187 38.09 -20.54 10.24
N ILE A 188 36.93 -21.17 10.39
CA ILE A 188 35.71 -20.48 10.76
C ILE A 188 35.64 -20.40 12.29
N TYR A 189 35.38 -19.22 12.82
CA TYR A 189 35.15 -19.03 14.24
C TYR A 189 33.79 -18.44 14.53
N GLN A 190 33.27 -18.72 15.71
CA GLN A 190 32.03 -18.15 16.21
C GLN A 190 32.34 -16.92 17.06
N ILE A 191 31.59 -15.86 16.83
CA ILE A 191 31.57 -14.71 17.72
C ILE A 191 30.47 -14.96 18.73
N ASP A 192 30.75 -14.84 20.00
CA ASP A 192 29.69 -14.87 21.02
C ASP A 192 28.77 -13.66 20.79
N PRO A 193 27.48 -13.86 20.50
CA PRO A 193 26.53 -12.76 20.27
C PRO A 193 26.50 -11.76 21.43
N ALA A 194 26.80 -12.18 22.65
CA ALA A 194 26.87 -11.29 23.81
C ALA A 194 28.05 -10.31 23.76
N ASN A 195 29.08 -10.61 22.96
CA ASN A 195 30.28 -9.80 22.78
C ASN A 195 30.28 -9.05 21.42
N LEU A 196 29.31 -9.32 20.54
CA LEU A 196 29.19 -8.60 19.27
C LEU A 196 28.43 -7.29 19.48
N THR A 197 29.10 -6.17 19.20
CA THR A 197 28.43 -4.87 19.21
C THR A 197 27.61 -4.70 17.94
N MET A 198 26.28 -4.61 18.08
CA MET A 198 25.37 -4.41 16.97
C MET A 198 24.68 -3.05 17.07
N ASN A 199 24.63 -2.33 15.96
CA ASN A 199 23.91 -1.07 15.82
C ASN A 199 23.02 -1.11 14.57
N PHE A 200 21.72 -0.90 14.74
CA PHE A 200 20.75 -0.84 13.64
C PHE A 200 20.17 0.57 13.59
N VAL A 201 20.46 1.29 12.51
CA VAL A 201 19.99 2.66 12.29
C VAL A 201 18.76 2.62 11.38
N PRO A 202 17.57 2.96 11.88
CA PRO A 202 16.33 2.95 11.11
C PRO A 202 16.24 4.14 10.16
N ALA A 203 15.35 4.04 9.17
CA ALA A 203 14.93 5.16 8.33
C ALA A 203 13.47 5.51 8.57
N SER A 204 13.14 6.80 8.49
CA SER A 204 11.77 7.30 8.50
C SER A 204 11.46 8.08 7.23
N VAL A 205 10.25 7.93 6.74
CA VAL A 205 9.76 8.52 5.50
C VAL A 205 8.42 9.21 5.76
N ASN A 206 8.28 10.43 5.28
CA ASN A 206 7.00 11.15 5.31
C ASN A 206 6.27 10.99 3.97
N VAL A 207 5.03 10.57 3.99
CA VAL A 207 4.17 10.59 2.81
C VAL A 207 3.40 11.91 2.82
N VAL A 208 3.85 12.85 1.96
CA VAL A 208 3.34 14.22 1.91
C VAL A 208 2.33 14.38 0.78
N GLY A 209 1.33 15.24 0.98
CA GLY A 209 0.30 15.55 0.00
C GLY A 209 -1.11 15.24 0.51
N GLU A 210 -2.08 15.57 -0.30
CA GLU A 210 -3.47 15.26 -0.02
C GLU A 210 -3.85 13.91 -0.65
N THR A 211 -4.66 13.13 0.04
CA THR A 211 -5.30 11.95 -0.56
C THR A 211 -6.16 12.41 -1.73
N ALA A 212 -6.05 11.72 -2.87
CA ALA A 212 -6.88 12.05 -4.02
C ALA A 212 -8.37 11.99 -3.67
N ASP A 213 -9.11 13.00 -4.13
CA ASP A 213 -10.52 13.15 -3.85
C ASP A 213 -11.26 13.73 -5.08
N LEU A 214 -12.59 13.59 -5.10
CA LEU A 214 -13.41 14.28 -6.07
C LEU A 214 -13.57 15.74 -5.67
N VAL A 215 -13.38 16.64 -6.62
CA VAL A 215 -13.54 18.10 -6.44
C VAL A 215 -14.26 18.70 -7.64
N PRO A 216 -14.97 19.85 -7.47
CA PRO A 216 -15.47 20.61 -8.61
C PRO A 216 -14.33 20.96 -9.55
N ASN A 217 -14.57 20.90 -10.86
CA ASN A 217 -13.55 21.16 -11.85
C ASN A 217 -13.37 22.68 -12.07
N ALA A 218 -12.33 23.23 -11.44
CA ALA A 218 -12.03 24.67 -11.49
C ALA A 218 -11.71 25.19 -12.92
N ALA A 219 -11.38 24.31 -13.88
CA ALA A 219 -11.10 24.70 -15.25
C ALA A 219 -12.37 25.06 -16.05
N TYR A 220 -13.55 24.73 -15.55
CA TYR A 220 -14.83 24.87 -16.26
C TYR A 220 -15.90 25.67 -15.52
N ASP A 221 -15.52 26.45 -14.48
CA ASP A 221 -16.48 27.21 -13.65
C ASP A 221 -17.66 26.34 -13.19
N SER A 222 -17.33 25.20 -12.61
CA SER A 222 -18.29 24.16 -12.25
C SER A 222 -19.12 24.55 -11.03
N ASN A 223 -20.44 24.39 -11.15
CA ASN A 223 -21.39 24.50 -10.05
C ASN A 223 -21.69 23.12 -9.40
N ALA A 224 -20.96 22.08 -9.75
CA ALA A 224 -21.14 20.75 -9.15
C ALA A 224 -20.88 20.79 -7.65
N VAL A 225 -21.73 20.11 -6.90
CA VAL A 225 -21.58 19.91 -5.46
C VAL A 225 -21.07 18.50 -5.21
N VAL A 226 -19.94 18.40 -4.49
CA VAL A 226 -19.39 17.13 -4.06
C VAL A 226 -19.71 16.93 -2.59
N ASP A 227 -20.71 16.09 -2.32
CA ASP A 227 -21.11 15.71 -0.96
C ASP A 227 -20.21 14.55 -0.49
N LYS A 228 -19.20 14.91 0.28
CA LYS A 228 -18.23 13.96 0.83
C LYS A 228 -18.77 13.11 1.97
N THR A 229 -19.91 13.49 2.55
CA THR A 229 -20.56 12.74 3.65
C THR A 229 -21.35 11.56 3.10
N ASN A 230 -22.14 11.81 2.06
CA ASN A 230 -22.98 10.80 1.44
C ASN A 230 -22.30 10.14 0.23
N MET A 231 -21.13 10.62 -0.17
CA MET A 231 -20.40 10.18 -1.37
C MET A 231 -21.24 10.38 -2.64
N PHE A 232 -21.90 11.53 -2.74
CA PHE A 232 -22.70 11.92 -3.89
C PHE A 232 -22.09 13.11 -4.61
N VAL A 233 -22.44 13.25 -5.88
CA VAL A 233 -22.14 14.43 -6.68
C VAL A 233 -23.36 14.82 -7.51
N TYR A 234 -23.73 16.09 -7.46
CA TYR A 234 -24.90 16.64 -8.17
C TYR A 234 -24.59 18.04 -8.72
N GLY A 235 -25.53 18.67 -9.38
CA GLY A 235 -25.34 19.91 -10.12
C GLY A 235 -25.08 19.70 -11.61
N PHE A 236 -25.61 18.57 -12.12
CA PHE A 236 -25.59 18.28 -13.55
C PHE A 236 -26.89 18.74 -14.19
N ASP A 237 -26.79 19.27 -15.40
CA ASP A 237 -27.96 19.63 -16.17
C ASP A 237 -28.73 18.38 -16.58
N THR A 238 -30.07 18.45 -16.60
CA THR A 238 -30.92 17.38 -17.07
C THR A 238 -30.84 17.23 -18.58
N GLY A 239 -30.97 16.01 -19.07
CA GLY A 239 -30.85 15.63 -20.47
C GLY A 239 -29.79 14.57 -20.69
N MET A 240 -29.47 14.24 -21.93
CA MET A 240 -28.45 13.22 -22.23
C MET A 240 -27.08 13.64 -21.73
N LEU A 241 -26.64 13.12 -20.59
CA LEU A 241 -25.28 13.30 -20.07
C LEU A 241 -24.32 12.30 -20.69
N THR A 242 -23.05 12.69 -20.76
CA THR A 242 -21.94 11.81 -21.14
C THR A 242 -20.85 11.83 -20.05
N SER A 243 -19.99 10.83 -20.07
CA SER A 243 -18.81 10.84 -19.20
C SER A 243 -17.92 12.06 -19.41
N ALA A 244 -17.94 12.67 -20.60
CA ALA A 244 -17.21 13.91 -20.86
C ALA A 244 -17.85 15.11 -20.14
N ASP A 245 -19.16 15.16 -20.03
CA ASP A 245 -19.85 16.22 -19.30
C ASP A 245 -19.61 16.12 -17.80
N ILE A 246 -19.56 14.89 -17.24
CA ILE A 246 -19.13 14.69 -15.87
C ILE A 246 -17.71 15.23 -15.65
N ARG A 247 -16.75 14.95 -16.55
CA ARG A 247 -15.38 15.44 -16.44
C ARG A 247 -15.24 16.96 -16.57
N LYS A 248 -16.18 17.63 -17.21
CA LYS A 248 -16.25 19.11 -17.18
C LYS A 248 -16.69 19.65 -15.83
N LYS A 249 -17.54 18.92 -15.12
CA LYS A 249 -18.10 19.36 -13.84
C LYS A 249 -17.21 18.98 -12.65
N VAL A 250 -16.51 17.83 -12.69
CA VAL A 250 -15.66 17.36 -11.60
C VAL A 250 -14.29 16.89 -12.08
N ALA A 251 -13.32 16.97 -11.18
CA ALA A 251 -11.94 16.51 -11.37
C ALA A 251 -11.45 15.72 -10.15
N ALA A 252 -10.37 14.97 -10.30
CA ALA A 252 -9.66 14.41 -9.17
C ALA A 252 -8.58 15.38 -8.67
N SER A 253 -8.48 15.56 -7.34
CA SER A 253 -7.36 16.24 -6.69
C SER A 253 -6.20 15.25 -6.40
N GLY A 254 -5.11 15.76 -5.81
CA GLY A 254 -4.02 14.91 -5.31
C GLY A 254 -3.36 14.01 -6.36
N GLY A 255 -3.31 14.45 -7.63
CA GLY A 255 -2.73 13.65 -8.73
C GLY A 255 -3.58 12.45 -9.16
N GLY A 256 -4.81 12.36 -8.68
CA GLY A 256 -5.73 11.27 -9.03
C GLY A 256 -6.28 11.37 -10.45
N SER A 257 -6.91 10.31 -10.90
CA SER A 257 -7.67 10.22 -12.15
C SER A 257 -9.10 9.77 -11.88
N LEU A 258 -10.00 9.92 -12.86
CA LEU A 258 -11.39 9.50 -12.72
C LEU A 258 -11.69 8.34 -13.67
N LYS A 259 -12.39 7.32 -13.16
CA LYS A 259 -13.07 6.30 -13.94
C LYS A 259 -14.57 6.47 -13.74
N ILE A 260 -15.31 6.60 -14.84
CA ILE A 260 -16.77 6.78 -14.82
C ILE A 260 -17.41 5.51 -15.36
N THR A 261 -18.29 4.92 -14.55
CA THR A 261 -19.03 3.71 -14.89
C THR A 261 -20.51 4.06 -14.96
N PRO A 262 -21.10 4.17 -16.16
CA PRO A 262 -22.52 4.45 -16.36
C PRO A 262 -23.43 3.37 -15.75
N THR A 263 -24.70 3.70 -15.58
CA THR A 263 -25.78 2.73 -15.34
C THR A 263 -26.09 1.92 -16.61
N GLU A 264 -26.97 0.97 -16.54
CA GLU A 264 -27.45 0.24 -17.72
C GLU A 264 -28.29 1.11 -18.70
N TYR A 265 -28.83 2.22 -18.20
CA TYR A 265 -29.64 3.16 -18.99
C TYR A 265 -28.86 4.38 -19.50
N GLY A 266 -27.64 4.57 -19.01
CA GLY A 266 -26.80 5.68 -19.44
C GLY A 266 -26.03 6.34 -18.31
N VAL A 267 -25.72 7.62 -18.50
CA VAL A 267 -25.04 8.45 -17.50
C VAL A 267 -26.11 9.31 -16.84
N GLY A 268 -26.49 8.94 -15.61
CA GLY A 268 -27.50 9.61 -14.80
C GLY A 268 -27.35 9.25 -13.34
N SER A 269 -28.43 9.34 -12.56
CA SER A 269 -28.42 8.94 -11.14
C SER A 269 -27.97 7.51 -10.96
N GLY A 270 -27.05 7.27 -10.02
CA GLY A 270 -26.44 5.96 -9.78
C GLY A 270 -25.14 5.70 -10.58
N THR A 271 -24.80 6.51 -11.59
CA THR A 271 -23.48 6.44 -12.26
C THR A 271 -22.37 6.55 -11.22
N LYS A 272 -21.40 5.65 -11.28
CA LYS A 272 -20.27 5.65 -10.34
C LYS A 272 -19.09 6.43 -10.90
N ILE A 273 -18.48 7.23 -10.04
CA ILE A 273 -17.26 7.98 -10.30
C ILE A 273 -16.21 7.48 -9.33
N ASP A 274 -15.32 6.64 -9.82
CA ASP A 274 -14.16 6.18 -9.05
C ASP A 274 -13.04 7.20 -9.17
N VAL A 275 -12.48 7.62 -8.04
CA VAL A 275 -11.23 8.38 -7.96
C VAL A 275 -10.10 7.38 -7.80
N LEU A 276 -9.12 7.41 -8.71
CA LEU A 276 -8.00 6.49 -8.73
C LEU A 276 -6.69 7.22 -8.50
N VAL A 277 -5.74 6.53 -7.84
CA VAL A 277 -4.31 6.88 -7.83
C VAL A 277 -3.57 5.70 -8.46
N GLY A 278 -2.97 5.92 -9.62
CA GLY A 278 -2.56 4.81 -10.48
C GLY A 278 -3.76 3.98 -10.90
N ASP A 279 -3.73 2.67 -10.60
CA ASP A 279 -4.83 1.72 -10.88
C ASP A 279 -5.70 1.43 -9.65
N GLU A 280 -5.39 2.01 -8.48
CA GLU A 280 -6.12 1.77 -7.23
C GLU A 280 -7.28 2.75 -7.07
N ILE A 281 -8.48 2.23 -6.77
CA ILE A 281 -9.64 3.05 -6.43
C ILE A 281 -9.53 3.46 -4.97
N VAL A 282 -9.41 4.77 -4.74
CA VAL A 282 -9.30 5.34 -3.38
C VAL A 282 -10.65 5.82 -2.84
N LYS A 283 -11.56 6.25 -3.72
CA LYS A 283 -12.93 6.66 -3.38
C LYS A 283 -13.88 6.41 -4.54
N THR A 284 -15.15 6.18 -4.21
CA THR A 284 -16.25 6.07 -5.20
C THR A 284 -17.38 7.01 -4.82
N TYR A 285 -17.76 7.85 -5.76
CA TYR A 285 -18.94 8.73 -5.66
C TYR A 285 -20.03 8.25 -6.60
N SER A 286 -21.27 8.59 -6.27
CA SER A 286 -22.43 8.34 -7.15
C SER A 286 -23.00 9.65 -7.66
N VAL A 287 -23.33 9.70 -8.93
CA VAL A 287 -24.02 10.82 -9.54
C VAL A 287 -25.47 10.86 -9.05
N VAL A 288 -25.96 12.07 -8.78
CA VAL A 288 -27.36 12.37 -8.49
C VAL A 288 -27.84 13.43 -9.48
N VAL A 289 -28.90 13.13 -10.19
CA VAL A 289 -29.68 14.07 -10.98
C VAL A 289 -31.07 14.07 -10.38
N PHE A 290 -31.45 15.16 -9.74
CA PHE A 290 -32.72 15.23 -9.02
C PHE A 290 -33.90 15.02 -9.96
N GLY A 291 -34.77 14.08 -9.61
CA GLY A 291 -35.93 13.64 -10.39
C GLY A 291 -35.65 12.50 -11.37
N ASP A 292 -34.38 12.20 -11.69
CA ASP A 292 -33.99 11.03 -12.50
C ASP A 292 -33.84 9.81 -11.59
N VAL A 293 -34.71 8.85 -11.75
CA VAL A 293 -34.70 7.61 -10.94
C VAL A 293 -34.50 6.34 -11.79
N ASN A 294 -34.44 6.50 -13.12
CA ASN A 294 -34.08 5.40 -14.02
C ASN A 294 -32.58 5.43 -14.39
N GLY A 295 -31.87 6.56 -14.16
CA GLY A 295 -30.41 6.69 -14.32
C GLY A 295 -29.97 7.08 -15.75
N ASP A 296 -30.84 7.71 -16.56
CA ASP A 296 -30.54 8.18 -17.90
C ASP A 296 -30.32 9.72 -17.99
N ALA A 297 -30.45 10.42 -16.86
CA ALA A 297 -30.38 11.87 -16.66
C ALA A 297 -31.50 12.65 -17.32
N THR A 298 -32.46 12.04 -18.00
CA THR A 298 -33.62 12.72 -18.59
C THR A 298 -34.77 12.69 -17.58
N LEU A 299 -35.47 13.79 -17.39
CA LEU A 299 -36.68 13.81 -16.57
C LEU A 299 -37.89 13.51 -17.44
N GLU A 300 -38.56 12.41 -17.14
CA GLU A 300 -39.67 11.90 -17.94
C GLU A 300 -40.87 11.41 -17.06
N ASN A 301 -41.97 11.12 -17.71
CA ASN A 301 -43.15 10.56 -17.01
C ASN A 301 -42.83 9.22 -16.34
N VAL A 302 -41.83 8.47 -16.82
CA VAL A 302 -41.38 7.22 -16.23
C VAL A 302 -40.81 7.44 -14.84
N ASP A 303 -40.02 8.50 -14.65
CA ASP A 303 -39.44 8.84 -13.36
C ASP A 303 -40.53 9.20 -12.36
N ALA A 304 -41.45 10.09 -12.74
CA ALA A 304 -42.58 10.45 -11.90
C ALA A 304 -43.41 9.22 -11.53
N GLY A 305 -43.61 8.30 -12.49
CA GLY A 305 -44.32 7.05 -12.26
C GLY A 305 -43.61 6.12 -11.28
N ASN A 306 -42.30 5.99 -11.39
CA ASN A 306 -41.48 5.18 -10.50
C ASN A 306 -41.46 5.76 -9.07
N ILE A 307 -41.32 7.10 -8.92
CA ILE A 307 -41.40 7.79 -7.64
C ILE A 307 -42.78 7.54 -6.99
N LEU A 308 -43.85 7.68 -7.76
CA LEU A 308 -45.21 7.41 -7.28
C LEU A 308 -45.38 5.96 -6.82
N ALA A 309 -44.83 5.00 -7.55
CA ALA A 309 -44.92 3.59 -7.17
C ALA A 309 -44.24 3.32 -5.84
N VAL A 310 -43.02 3.88 -5.63
CA VAL A 310 -42.29 3.77 -4.37
C VAL A 310 -43.06 4.47 -3.24
N GLY A 311 -43.53 5.68 -3.45
CA GLY A 311 -44.35 6.41 -2.49
C GLY A 311 -45.67 5.69 -2.12
N SER A 312 -46.17 4.86 -3.04
CA SER A 312 -47.34 3.99 -2.80
C SER A 312 -46.99 2.61 -2.23
N LEU A 313 -45.72 2.38 -1.84
CA LEU A 313 -45.21 1.11 -1.31
C LEU A 313 -45.29 -0.08 -2.31
N ILE A 314 -45.28 0.21 -3.60
CA ILE A 314 -45.34 -0.81 -4.68
C ILE A 314 -43.95 -1.19 -5.15
N GLY A 315 -42.91 -0.45 -4.77
CA GLY A 315 -41.49 -0.69 -5.15
C GLY A 315 -40.51 -0.12 -4.15
N SER A 316 -39.24 -0.20 -4.48
CA SER A 316 -38.13 0.42 -3.72
C SER A 316 -37.03 0.87 -4.68
N PHE A 317 -36.27 1.86 -4.28
CA PHE A 317 -34.99 2.17 -4.89
C PHE A 317 -33.87 1.58 -4.05
N ASP A 318 -33.10 0.67 -4.61
CA ASP A 318 -31.99 -0.01 -3.90
C ASP A 318 -30.73 0.85 -3.85
N ASP A 319 -30.43 1.64 -4.92
CA ASP A 319 -29.28 2.54 -4.94
C ASP A 319 -29.57 3.79 -4.09
N PRO A 320 -28.70 4.10 -3.09
CA PRO A 320 -28.89 5.28 -2.25
C PRO A 320 -28.88 6.61 -3.02
N ALA A 321 -28.15 6.71 -4.13
CA ALA A 321 -28.11 7.93 -4.94
C ALA A 321 -29.41 8.13 -5.71
N VAL A 322 -30.01 7.05 -6.22
CA VAL A 322 -31.35 7.08 -6.86
C VAL A 322 -32.43 7.45 -5.84
N ARG A 323 -32.33 6.89 -4.62
CA ARG A 323 -33.24 7.26 -3.53
C ARG A 323 -33.14 8.73 -3.17
N TYR A 324 -31.91 9.27 -3.13
CA TYR A 324 -31.66 10.69 -2.87
C TYR A 324 -32.17 11.57 -4.01
N ALA A 325 -32.04 11.11 -5.27
CA ALA A 325 -32.55 11.79 -6.45
C ALA A 325 -34.10 11.87 -6.49
N ALA A 326 -34.77 10.88 -5.88
CA ALA A 326 -36.23 10.78 -5.86
C ALA A 326 -36.90 11.78 -4.90
N ASP A 327 -36.25 12.16 -3.80
CA ASP A 327 -36.74 13.15 -2.83
C ASP A 327 -36.43 14.57 -3.35
N VAL A 328 -37.23 15.01 -4.30
CA VAL A 328 -37.05 16.34 -4.94
C VAL A 328 -37.64 17.47 -4.12
N THR A 329 -38.39 17.19 -3.06
CA THR A 329 -38.88 18.17 -2.09
C THR A 329 -37.91 18.36 -0.92
N GLY A 330 -37.03 17.39 -0.64
CA GLY A 330 -36.02 17.42 0.43
C GLY A 330 -36.62 17.30 1.82
N ASP A 331 -37.82 16.71 1.94
CA ASP A 331 -38.47 16.50 3.24
C ASP A 331 -38.13 15.17 3.90
N GLY A 332 -37.32 14.31 3.19
CA GLY A 332 -36.84 13.01 3.64
C GLY A 332 -37.81 11.88 3.37
N ALA A 333 -38.98 12.15 2.76
CA ALA A 333 -39.92 11.14 2.28
C ALA A 333 -39.82 11.02 0.74
N ILE A 334 -40.25 9.91 0.21
CA ILE A 334 -40.48 9.72 -1.23
C ILE A 334 -41.94 9.44 -1.38
N ASP A 335 -42.71 10.39 -1.93
CA ASP A 335 -44.17 10.29 -1.97
C ASP A 335 -44.77 10.90 -3.24
N VAL A 336 -46.13 11.09 -3.20
CA VAL A 336 -46.87 11.66 -4.31
C VAL A 336 -46.51 13.13 -4.61
N VAL A 337 -45.95 13.86 -3.63
CA VAL A 337 -45.58 15.27 -3.81
C VAL A 337 -44.33 15.36 -4.69
N ASP A 338 -43.33 14.48 -4.46
CA ASP A 338 -42.13 14.38 -5.31
C ASP A 338 -42.52 13.99 -6.73
N SER A 339 -43.33 12.94 -6.88
CA SER A 339 -43.85 12.52 -8.19
C SER A 339 -44.56 13.68 -8.91
N GLY A 340 -45.44 14.38 -8.20
CA GLY A 340 -46.16 15.53 -8.73
C GLY A 340 -45.25 16.67 -9.17
N ARG A 341 -44.18 16.93 -8.43
CA ARG A 341 -43.17 17.96 -8.80
C ARG A 341 -42.41 17.58 -10.05
N VAL A 342 -41.91 16.33 -10.13
CA VAL A 342 -41.24 15.84 -11.35
C VAL A 342 -42.18 15.92 -12.54
N LEU A 343 -43.44 15.53 -12.41
CA LEU A 343 -44.43 15.63 -13.49
C LEU A 343 -44.66 17.08 -13.92
N SER A 344 -44.66 18.02 -12.99
CA SER A 344 -44.78 19.46 -13.29
C SER A 344 -43.60 19.97 -14.13
N VAL A 345 -42.39 19.52 -13.79
CA VAL A 345 -41.14 19.83 -14.58
C VAL A 345 -41.23 19.25 -15.99
N VAL A 346 -41.61 17.97 -16.08
CA VAL A 346 -41.77 17.29 -17.40
C VAL A 346 -42.84 18.00 -18.25
N SER A 347 -43.87 18.53 -17.62
CA SER A 347 -44.93 19.29 -18.30
C SER A 347 -44.56 20.76 -18.59
N LEU A 348 -43.31 21.17 -18.30
CA LEU A 348 -42.84 22.55 -18.46
C LEU A 348 -43.60 23.62 -17.67
N VAL A 349 -44.20 23.23 -16.57
CA VAL A 349 -44.93 24.10 -15.63
C VAL A 349 -44.05 24.60 -14.52
N ASP A 350 -43.01 23.81 -14.16
CA ASP A 350 -42.05 24.09 -13.10
C ASP A 350 -40.63 23.85 -13.59
N THR A 351 -39.61 24.14 -12.76
CA THR A 351 -38.22 23.84 -12.96
C THR A 351 -37.65 23.21 -11.69
N LEU A 352 -36.66 22.35 -11.85
CA LEU A 352 -35.96 21.72 -10.75
C LEU A 352 -34.49 22.13 -10.75
N ASP A 353 -34.06 22.80 -9.68
CA ASP A 353 -32.67 23.16 -9.49
C ASP A 353 -31.87 21.89 -9.17
N GLN A 354 -30.84 21.62 -9.97
CA GLN A 354 -30.01 20.43 -9.82
C GLN A 354 -28.89 20.58 -8.75
N VAL A 355 -28.73 21.79 -8.19
CA VAL A 355 -27.80 22.06 -7.08
C VAL A 355 -28.54 22.08 -5.75
N LYS A 356 -29.72 22.65 -5.74
CA LYS A 356 -30.57 22.76 -4.55
C LYS A 356 -32.04 22.64 -4.98
N PRO A 357 -32.57 21.41 -5.04
CA PRO A 357 -33.92 21.18 -5.56
C PRO A 357 -35.03 21.70 -4.64
N TYR A 358 -34.72 22.00 -3.38
CA TYR A 358 -35.67 22.45 -2.34
C TYR A 358 -35.22 23.70 -1.59
#